data_52db0c2b366597ec9d0c19455a2b59c6
#
_entry.id   52db0c2b366597ec9d0c19455a2b59c6
#
_cell.length_a   1.000
_cell.length_b   1.000
_cell.length_c   1.000
_cell.angle_alpha   90.00
_cell.angle_beta   90.00
_cell.angle_gamma   90.00
#
_symmetry.space_group_name_H-M   'P 1'
#
loop_
_entity.id
_entity.type
_entity.pdbx_description
1 polymer ?
#
loop_
_entity_poly.entity_id
_entity_poly.type
_entity_poly.pdbx_seq_one_letter_code
_entity_poly.pdbx_strand_id
1 'polypeptide(L)'
;LVGWLRGGLAMVNCVDSMFFGGISGSSTADTAALGSIIIPMMKEQGYDECFATNLTMTSSVQGLLIPPSHNMVMYAMVAGGMSVGRLFLGGIIPGVSLGLTLAVYCYFMANKHNYPLGSPFNLKNAVRAIVDAFWGLVTLLIVVVGVVTGIVTATESAALAVVWSLMVGFFIYKELTLIEAWHVLERALGTLAIVMILISTSQVFGWLLTYLQMPQMIADAILGLTSNKYAIMLILNLIMLFLGMIMDMSAIILVATPILLPIAQSAGMDVVHFGVVMILNLGIGLITPPVGGTLFVGSAVSGIPIERLCKTLWHQLLVMVGVLLVITYVPEIVMFLPNLIMPLN
;
A
#
# COMPACT_ATOMS: atom_id res chain seq x y z
N LEU A 1 15.42 -10.29 -11.95
CA LEU A 1 15.03 -11.67 -11.63
C LEU A 1 13.94 -12.18 -12.58
N VAL A 2 12.88 -11.42 -12.83
CA VAL A 2 11.72 -11.82 -13.67
C VAL A 2 11.76 -11.26 -15.09
N GLY A 3 12.71 -10.41 -15.42
CA GLY A 3 12.77 -9.67 -16.68
C GLY A 3 12.99 -10.51 -17.95
N TRP A 4 13.33 -11.79 -17.83
CA TRP A 4 13.56 -12.69 -18.97
C TRP A 4 12.28 -13.31 -19.56
N LEU A 5 11.16 -13.20 -18.83
CA LEU A 5 9.86 -13.69 -19.29
C LEU A 5 9.26 -12.77 -20.37
N ARG A 6 8.31 -13.29 -21.15
CA ARG A 6 7.52 -12.45 -22.05
C ARG A 6 6.73 -11.44 -21.23
N GLY A 7 6.81 -10.17 -21.57
CA GLY A 7 6.28 -9.10 -20.73
C GLY A 7 7.11 -8.82 -19.47
N GLY A 8 8.41 -9.17 -19.50
CA GLY A 8 9.30 -9.12 -18.35
C GLY A 8 9.32 -7.77 -17.64
N LEU A 9 9.27 -6.66 -18.39
CA LEU A 9 9.28 -5.31 -17.79
C LEU A 9 7.99 -5.01 -17.00
N ALA A 10 6.84 -5.55 -17.41
CA ALA A 10 5.60 -5.44 -16.65
C ALA A 10 5.68 -6.21 -15.33
N MET A 11 6.31 -7.39 -15.33
CA MET A 11 6.54 -8.15 -14.10
C MET A 11 7.60 -7.49 -13.20
N VAL A 12 8.62 -6.86 -13.79
CA VAL A 12 9.60 -6.05 -13.05
C VAL A 12 8.89 -4.90 -12.34
N ASN A 13 7.95 -4.22 -13.00
CA ASN A 13 7.15 -3.17 -12.39
C ASN A 13 6.40 -3.65 -11.14
N CYS A 14 5.76 -4.84 -11.19
CA CYS A 14 5.11 -5.43 -10.04
C CYS A 14 6.08 -5.75 -8.90
N VAL A 15 7.24 -6.33 -9.20
CA VAL A 15 8.26 -6.69 -8.21
C VAL A 15 8.94 -5.45 -7.63
N ASP A 16 9.21 -4.44 -8.46
CA ASP A 16 9.82 -3.19 -8.05
C ASP A 16 8.91 -2.42 -7.08
N SER A 17 7.60 -2.37 -7.37
CA SER A 17 6.60 -1.82 -6.47
C SER A 17 6.52 -2.55 -5.12
N MET A 18 6.82 -3.87 -5.05
CA MET A 18 6.91 -4.59 -3.77
C MET A 18 8.06 -4.07 -2.91
N PHE A 19 9.23 -3.84 -3.50
CA PHE A 19 10.41 -3.39 -2.75
C PHE A 19 10.35 -1.89 -2.46
N PHE A 20 10.02 -1.09 -3.45
CA PHE A 20 9.95 0.37 -3.32
C PHE A 20 8.81 0.79 -2.40
N GLY A 21 7.67 0.12 -2.49
CA GLY A 21 6.53 0.35 -1.63
C GLY A 21 6.84 0.15 -0.15
N GLY A 22 7.67 -0.85 0.19
CA GLY A 22 8.18 -1.03 1.55
C GLY A 22 9.13 0.10 2.03
N ILE A 23 9.59 0.97 1.14
CA ILE A 23 10.39 2.16 1.50
C ILE A 23 9.49 3.39 1.58
N SER A 24 8.62 3.60 0.59
CA SER A 24 7.77 4.81 0.50
C SER A 24 6.51 4.73 1.35
N GLY A 25 5.90 3.55 1.45
CA GLY A 25 4.63 3.32 2.13
C GLY A 25 3.44 4.08 1.53
N SER A 26 3.56 4.60 0.30
CA SER A 26 2.57 5.47 -0.35
C SER A 26 2.39 5.15 -1.82
N SER A 27 1.18 4.74 -2.22
CA SER A 27 0.83 4.44 -3.61
C SER A 27 1.04 5.63 -4.55
N THR A 28 0.73 6.85 -4.10
CA THR A 28 0.94 8.07 -4.90
C THR A 28 2.42 8.37 -5.11
N ALA A 29 3.25 8.21 -4.07
CA ALA A 29 4.69 8.41 -4.15
C ALA A 29 5.35 7.35 -5.05
N ASP A 30 4.95 6.09 -4.93
CA ASP A 30 5.42 5.00 -5.79
C ASP A 30 5.08 5.26 -7.25
N THR A 31 3.82 5.62 -7.53
CA THR A 31 3.38 5.93 -8.90
C THR A 31 4.15 7.11 -9.48
N ALA A 32 4.44 8.14 -8.70
CA ALA A 32 5.23 9.28 -9.15
C ALA A 32 6.68 8.89 -9.45
N ALA A 33 7.33 8.21 -8.52
CA ALA A 33 8.74 7.85 -8.63
C ALA A 33 9.00 6.76 -9.68
N LEU A 34 8.39 5.58 -9.48
CA LEU A 34 8.57 4.46 -10.42
C LEU A 34 7.95 4.74 -11.77
N GLY A 35 6.79 5.40 -11.80
CA GLY A 35 6.09 5.73 -13.04
C GLY A 35 6.90 6.62 -13.97
N SER A 36 7.62 7.60 -13.41
CA SER A 36 8.48 8.48 -14.19
C SER A 36 9.62 7.76 -14.93
N ILE A 37 10.00 6.58 -14.46
CA ILE A 37 11.10 5.76 -15.03
C ILE A 37 10.49 4.60 -15.85
N ILE A 38 9.59 3.83 -15.27
CA ILE A 38 9.14 2.56 -15.86
C ILE A 38 8.15 2.78 -17.02
N ILE A 39 7.26 3.78 -16.93
CA ILE A 39 6.28 4.03 -17.98
C ILE A 39 6.96 4.37 -19.32
N PRO A 40 7.93 5.31 -19.40
CA PRO A 40 8.70 5.55 -20.62
C PRO A 40 9.45 4.30 -21.12
N MET A 41 10.09 3.55 -20.23
CA MET A 41 10.80 2.31 -20.60
C MET A 41 9.85 1.26 -21.19
N MET A 42 8.66 1.10 -20.62
CA MET A 42 7.65 0.18 -21.16
C MET A 42 7.16 0.65 -22.53
N LYS A 43 6.92 1.95 -22.70
CA LYS A 43 6.52 2.54 -23.97
C LYS A 43 7.57 2.30 -25.07
N GLU A 44 8.85 2.52 -24.78
CA GLU A 44 9.97 2.26 -25.72
C GLU A 44 10.05 0.79 -26.14
N GLN A 45 9.67 -0.13 -25.26
CA GLN A 45 9.59 -1.56 -25.56
C GLN A 45 8.29 -1.98 -26.27
N GLY A 46 7.42 -1.04 -26.63
CA GLY A 46 6.20 -1.30 -27.39
C GLY A 46 4.99 -1.75 -26.56
N TYR A 47 5.00 -1.51 -25.24
CA TYR A 47 3.80 -1.71 -24.43
C TYR A 47 2.79 -0.59 -24.70
N ASP A 48 1.50 -0.94 -24.53
CA ASP A 48 0.44 0.08 -24.53
C ASP A 48 0.64 1.05 -23.36
N GLU A 49 0.55 2.34 -23.63
CA GLU A 49 0.83 3.39 -22.63
C GLU A 49 -0.19 3.36 -21.49
N CYS A 50 -1.48 3.10 -21.81
CA CYS A 50 -2.51 3.00 -20.78
C CYS A 50 -2.29 1.76 -19.90
N PHE A 51 -1.88 0.64 -20.50
CA PHE A 51 -1.55 -0.57 -19.76
C PHE A 51 -0.36 -0.33 -18.81
N ALA A 52 0.72 0.29 -19.30
CA ALA A 52 1.90 0.59 -18.49
C ALA A 52 1.55 1.50 -17.30
N THR A 53 0.82 2.58 -17.55
CA THR A 53 0.40 3.54 -16.51
C THR A 53 -0.54 2.89 -15.49
N ASN A 54 -1.56 2.17 -15.95
CA ASN A 54 -2.51 1.48 -15.08
C ASN A 54 -1.82 0.41 -14.22
N LEU A 55 -0.86 -0.33 -14.81
CA LEU A 55 -0.10 -1.32 -14.07
C LEU A 55 0.75 -0.68 -12.96
N THR A 56 1.43 0.42 -13.26
CA THR A 56 2.23 1.14 -12.27
C THR A 56 1.36 1.64 -11.11
N MET A 57 0.18 2.19 -11.41
CA MET A 57 -0.77 2.60 -10.38
C MET A 57 -1.30 1.43 -9.54
N THR A 58 -1.68 0.31 -10.18
CA THR A 58 -2.23 -0.84 -9.47
C THR A 58 -1.17 -1.60 -8.67
N SER A 59 0.05 -1.71 -9.19
CA SER A 59 1.16 -2.32 -8.46
C SER A 59 1.61 -1.49 -7.26
N SER A 60 1.53 -0.16 -7.33
CA SER A 60 1.91 0.73 -6.21
C SER A 60 1.05 0.53 -4.95
N VAL A 61 -0.16 -0.01 -5.09
CA VAL A 61 -1.03 -0.34 -3.93
C VAL A 61 -0.42 -1.39 -3.00
N GLN A 62 0.47 -2.24 -3.51
CA GLN A 62 1.22 -3.21 -2.70
C GLN A 62 2.04 -2.52 -1.62
N GLY A 63 2.60 -1.35 -1.92
CA GLY A 63 3.38 -0.56 -0.99
C GLY A 63 2.61 -0.06 0.23
N LEU A 64 1.29 -0.06 0.17
CA LEU A 64 0.44 0.24 1.33
C LEU A 64 0.36 -0.93 2.31
N LEU A 65 0.55 -2.17 1.82
CA LEU A 65 0.43 -3.41 2.58
C LEU A 65 1.78 -3.96 3.03
N ILE A 66 2.82 -3.80 2.21
CA ILE A 66 4.16 -4.30 2.53
C ILE A 66 4.83 -3.33 3.50
N PRO A 67 5.24 -3.79 4.69
CA PRO A 67 5.84 -2.90 5.68
C PRO A 67 7.24 -2.41 5.26
N PRO A 68 7.63 -1.21 5.76
CA PRO A 68 6.86 -0.34 6.62
C PRO A 68 5.84 0.52 5.86
N SER A 69 4.63 0.64 6.39
CA SER A 69 3.57 1.46 5.81
C SER A 69 3.07 2.49 6.82
N HIS A 70 3.08 3.77 6.45
CA HIS A 70 2.60 4.84 7.32
C HIS A 70 1.10 4.71 7.59
N ASN A 71 0.33 4.23 6.63
CA ASN A 71 -1.11 4.00 6.78
C ASN A 71 -1.42 2.90 7.82
N MET A 72 -0.58 1.86 7.89
CA MET A 72 -0.68 0.85 8.95
C MET A 72 -0.39 1.44 10.33
N VAL A 73 0.61 2.31 10.44
CA VAL A 73 0.91 2.99 11.71
C VAL A 73 -0.26 3.89 12.11
N MET A 74 -0.83 4.68 11.20
CA MET A 74 -2.00 5.52 11.48
C MET A 74 -3.20 4.69 11.91
N TYR A 75 -3.48 3.58 11.23
CA TYR A 75 -4.55 2.66 11.64
C TYR A 75 -4.31 2.12 13.05
N ALA A 76 -3.11 1.65 13.35
CA ALA A 76 -2.78 1.10 14.67
C ALA A 76 -2.95 2.13 15.80
N MET A 77 -2.63 3.41 15.53
CA MET A 77 -2.83 4.51 16.49
C MET A 77 -4.31 4.73 16.81
N VAL A 78 -5.17 4.69 15.79
CA VAL A 78 -6.62 4.97 15.96
C VAL A 78 -7.38 3.75 16.46
N ALA A 79 -7.00 2.55 16.02
CA ALA A 79 -7.62 1.29 16.47
C ALA A 79 -7.37 1.02 17.97
N GLY A 80 -6.31 1.61 18.55
CA GLY A 80 -5.98 1.54 19.97
C GLY A 80 -5.55 0.14 20.44
N GLY A 81 -4.46 0.08 21.19
CA GLY A 81 -4.05 -1.14 21.92
C GLY A 81 -3.52 -2.31 21.09
N MET A 82 -3.38 -2.16 19.76
CA MET A 82 -2.82 -3.22 18.91
C MET A 82 -1.32 -3.03 18.64
N SER A 83 -0.62 -4.15 18.41
CA SER A 83 0.79 -4.13 18.01
C SER A 83 0.95 -3.75 16.54
N VAL A 84 1.71 -2.68 16.26
CA VAL A 84 2.12 -2.29 14.91
C VAL A 84 2.88 -3.44 14.21
N GLY A 85 3.71 -4.18 14.95
CA GLY A 85 4.44 -5.34 14.43
C GLY A 85 3.51 -6.45 13.94
N ARG A 86 2.44 -6.75 14.67
CA ARG A 86 1.41 -7.71 14.23
C ARG A 86 0.73 -7.25 12.96
N LEU A 87 0.42 -5.95 12.86
CA LEU A 87 -0.20 -5.40 11.66
C LEU A 87 0.76 -5.45 10.45
N PHE A 88 2.02 -5.14 10.66
CA PHE A 88 3.06 -5.27 9.63
C PHE A 88 3.18 -6.70 9.11
N LEU A 89 3.25 -7.69 10.01
CA LEU A 89 3.25 -9.10 9.63
C LEU A 89 1.98 -9.50 8.86
N GLY A 90 0.83 -8.99 9.28
CA GLY A 90 -0.46 -9.23 8.61
C GLY A 90 -0.53 -8.72 7.18
N GLY A 91 0.20 -7.64 6.86
CA GLY A 91 0.24 -7.04 5.52
C GLY A 91 1.14 -7.75 4.52
N ILE A 92 2.15 -8.51 4.97
CA ILE A 92 3.15 -9.12 4.07
C ILE A 92 2.52 -10.09 3.08
N ILE A 93 1.79 -11.10 3.55
CA ILE A 93 1.18 -12.11 2.68
C ILE A 93 0.15 -11.47 1.72
N PRO A 94 -0.79 -10.63 2.18
CA PRO A 94 -1.68 -9.88 1.31
C PRO A 94 -0.98 -9.03 0.24
N GLY A 95 0.05 -8.27 0.64
CA GLY A 95 0.82 -7.44 -0.29
C GLY A 95 1.53 -8.26 -1.36
N VAL A 96 2.22 -9.35 -0.96
CA VAL A 96 2.87 -10.27 -1.89
C VAL A 96 1.85 -10.98 -2.77
N SER A 97 0.71 -11.41 -2.23
CA SER A 97 -0.34 -12.08 -3.01
C SER A 97 -0.95 -11.15 -4.07
N LEU A 98 -1.15 -9.88 -3.75
CA LEU A 98 -1.59 -8.87 -4.70
C LEU A 98 -0.59 -8.73 -5.85
N GLY A 99 0.70 -8.60 -5.54
CA GLY A 99 1.73 -8.46 -6.55
C GLY A 99 1.90 -9.70 -7.42
N LEU A 100 1.86 -10.90 -6.83
CA LEU A 100 1.89 -12.15 -7.60
C LEU A 100 0.68 -12.27 -8.52
N THR A 101 -0.50 -11.91 -8.05
CA THR A 101 -1.72 -11.96 -8.87
C THR A 101 -1.66 -10.97 -10.03
N LEU A 102 -1.15 -9.75 -9.79
CA LEU A 102 -0.91 -8.77 -10.85
C LEU A 102 0.18 -9.25 -11.83
N ALA A 103 1.27 -9.86 -11.35
CA ALA A 103 2.30 -10.43 -12.22
C ALA A 103 1.75 -11.56 -13.10
N VAL A 104 0.91 -12.44 -12.56
CA VAL A 104 0.19 -13.48 -13.33
C VAL A 104 -0.72 -12.83 -14.37
N TYR A 105 -1.49 -11.81 -14.01
CA TYR A 105 -2.29 -11.04 -14.97
C TYR A 105 -1.43 -10.46 -16.08
N CYS A 106 -0.26 -9.86 -15.75
CA CYS A 106 0.68 -9.33 -16.73
C CYS A 106 1.19 -10.40 -17.69
N TYR A 107 1.46 -11.61 -17.20
CA TYR A 107 1.89 -12.73 -18.05
C TYR A 107 0.82 -13.10 -19.09
N PHE A 108 -0.44 -13.17 -18.68
CA PHE A 108 -1.54 -13.45 -19.63
C PHE A 108 -1.71 -12.33 -20.66
N MET A 109 -1.63 -11.06 -20.21
CA MET A 109 -1.72 -9.89 -21.11
C MET A 109 -0.53 -9.83 -22.07
N ALA A 110 0.68 -10.14 -21.60
CA ALA A 110 1.88 -10.17 -22.44
C ALA A 110 1.79 -11.22 -23.56
N ASN A 111 1.22 -12.39 -23.25
CA ASN A 111 1.00 -13.40 -24.27
C ASN A 111 -0.10 -13.01 -25.26
N LYS A 112 -1.18 -12.36 -24.79
CA LYS A 112 -2.30 -11.92 -25.64
C LYS A 112 -1.87 -10.82 -26.61
N HIS A 113 -1.09 -9.87 -26.16
CA HIS A 113 -0.64 -8.71 -26.96
C HIS A 113 0.72 -8.88 -27.60
N ASN A 114 1.36 -10.07 -27.50
CA ASN A 114 2.68 -10.37 -28.03
C ASN A 114 3.76 -9.37 -27.62
N TYR A 115 3.74 -8.95 -26.34
CA TYR A 115 4.79 -8.08 -25.81
C TYR A 115 6.19 -8.72 -25.90
N PRO A 116 7.25 -7.92 -26.00
CA PRO A 116 8.59 -8.43 -26.24
C PRO A 116 9.07 -9.35 -25.12
N LEU A 117 9.96 -10.27 -25.50
CA LEU A 117 10.74 -11.05 -24.54
C LEU A 117 11.79 -10.12 -23.91
N GLY A 118 11.95 -10.23 -22.61
CA GLY A 118 12.99 -9.48 -21.91
C GLY A 118 14.38 -10.03 -22.15
N SER A 119 15.38 -9.33 -21.61
CA SER A 119 16.77 -9.75 -21.70
C SER A 119 17.00 -11.07 -20.97
N PRO A 120 17.87 -11.97 -21.48
CA PRO A 120 18.17 -13.24 -20.81
C PRO A 120 18.70 -12.99 -19.39
N PHE A 121 18.30 -13.88 -18.47
CA PHE A 121 18.75 -13.79 -17.09
C PHE A 121 20.26 -13.91 -16.98
N ASN A 122 20.89 -12.92 -16.34
CA ASN A 122 22.33 -12.91 -16.09
C ASN A 122 22.58 -12.81 -14.58
N LEU A 123 23.02 -13.91 -13.99
CA LEU A 123 23.28 -14.02 -12.56
C LEU A 123 24.29 -12.97 -12.06
N LYS A 124 25.33 -12.66 -12.84
CA LYS A 124 26.35 -11.66 -12.48
C LYS A 124 25.73 -10.27 -12.35
N ASN A 125 24.84 -9.90 -13.28
CA ASN A 125 24.13 -8.61 -13.24
C ASN A 125 23.14 -8.58 -12.05
N ALA A 126 22.45 -9.68 -11.78
CA ALA A 126 21.52 -9.77 -10.66
C ALA A 126 22.25 -9.62 -9.31
N VAL A 127 23.37 -10.32 -9.13
CA VAL A 127 24.19 -10.19 -7.91
C VAL A 127 24.73 -8.77 -7.75
N ARG A 128 25.24 -8.18 -8.84
CA ARG A 128 25.71 -6.80 -8.80
C ARG A 128 24.62 -5.82 -8.40
N ALA A 129 23.44 -5.93 -8.99
CA ALA A 129 22.30 -5.07 -8.63
C ALA A 129 21.88 -5.22 -7.15
N ILE A 130 21.91 -6.44 -6.62
CA ILE A 130 21.62 -6.70 -5.19
C ILE A 130 22.70 -6.05 -4.30
N VAL A 131 23.98 -6.14 -4.69
CA VAL A 131 25.07 -5.51 -3.93
C VAL A 131 24.97 -3.98 -3.99
N ASP A 132 24.64 -3.41 -5.13
CA ASP A 132 24.48 -1.97 -5.30
C ASP A 132 23.28 -1.44 -4.49
N ALA A 133 22.18 -2.21 -4.40
CA ALA A 133 21.00 -1.86 -3.62
C ALA A 133 21.10 -2.24 -2.12
N PHE A 134 22.14 -2.98 -1.70
CA PHE A 134 22.23 -3.59 -0.38
C PHE A 134 22.02 -2.60 0.76
N TRP A 135 22.70 -1.46 0.70
CA TRP A 135 22.63 -0.46 1.77
C TRP A 135 21.25 0.20 1.89
N GLY A 136 20.54 0.37 0.77
CA GLY A 136 19.14 0.82 0.77
C GLY A 136 18.20 -0.24 1.36
N LEU A 137 18.40 -1.52 1.01
CA LEU A 137 17.60 -2.62 1.56
C LEU A 137 17.80 -2.81 3.06
N VAL A 138 18.98 -2.47 3.62
CA VAL A 138 19.22 -2.49 5.06
C VAL A 138 18.29 -1.53 5.80
N THR A 139 17.93 -0.40 5.22
CA THR A 139 16.94 0.53 5.82
C THR A 139 15.60 -0.18 6.07
N LEU A 140 15.12 -0.91 5.08
CA LEU A 140 13.88 -1.70 5.18
C LEU A 140 14.00 -2.77 6.27
N LEU A 141 15.15 -3.48 6.33
CA LEU A 141 15.40 -4.49 7.34
C LEU A 141 15.43 -3.90 8.76
N ILE A 142 16.05 -2.73 8.96
CA ILE A 142 16.06 -2.03 10.26
C ILE A 142 14.63 -1.82 10.75
N VAL A 143 13.73 -1.32 9.90
CA VAL A 143 12.35 -1.05 10.31
C VAL A 143 11.58 -2.33 10.56
N VAL A 144 11.58 -3.26 9.62
CA VAL A 144 10.75 -4.48 9.71
C VAL A 144 11.25 -5.39 10.83
N VAL A 145 12.54 -5.71 10.83
CA VAL A 145 13.11 -6.62 11.84
C VAL A 145 13.07 -5.98 13.22
N GLY A 146 13.43 -4.70 13.35
CA GLY A 146 13.42 -3.99 14.63
C GLY A 146 12.04 -4.01 15.31
N VAL A 147 10.98 -3.74 14.55
CA VAL A 147 9.60 -3.72 15.08
C VAL A 147 9.07 -5.12 15.33
N VAL A 148 9.30 -6.07 14.41
CA VAL A 148 8.77 -7.44 14.51
C VAL A 148 9.43 -8.21 15.66
N THR A 149 10.74 -8.02 15.87
CA THR A 149 11.44 -8.68 16.99
C THR A 149 11.13 -8.04 18.36
N GLY A 150 10.50 -6.85 18.37
CA GLY A 150 10.23 -6.11 19.60
C GLY A 150 11.46 -5.51 20.27
N ILE A 151 12.62 -5.51 19.57
CA ILE A 151 13.87 -4.90 20.09
C ILE A 151 13.73 -3.38 20.20
N VAL A 152 13.01 -2.78 19.25
CA VAL A 152 12.72 -1.34 19.20
C VAL A 152 11.24 -1.11 18.90
N THR A 153 10.74 0.02 19.35
CA THR A 153 9.40 0.49 18.99
C THR A 153 9.36 0.94 17.51
N ALA A 154 8.18 1.09 16.95
CA ALA A 154 8.02 1.57 15.58
C ALA A 154 8.64 2.97 15.38
N THR A 155 8.52 3.86 16.38
CA THR A 155 9.11 5.22 16.36
C THR A 155 10.63 5.20 16.44
N GLU A 156 11.20 4.39 17.32
CA GLU A 156 12.67 4.22 17.43
C GLU A 156 13.24 3.62 16.15
N SER A 157 12.57 2.62 15.59
CA SER A 157 12.98 1.99 14.34
C SER A 157 12.97 2.97 13.16
N ALA A 158 11.95 3.84 13.08
CA ALA A 158 11.90 4.90 12.08
C ALA A 158 13.06 5.91 12.27
N ALA A 159 13.37 6.31 13.51
CA ALA A 159 14.50 7.19 13.80
C ALA A 159 15.84 6.56 13.40
N LEU A 160 16.05 5.25 13.70
CA LEU A 160 17.23 4.51 13.26
C LEU A 160 17.33 4.45 11.72
N ALA A 161 16.21 4.23 11.03
CA ALA A 161 16.18 4.21 9.58
C ALA A 161 16.56 5.56 8.97
N VAL A 162 16.11 6.68 9.56
CA VAL A 162 16.51 8.03 9.13
C VAL A 162 18.00 8.24 9.30
N VAL A 163 18.55 7.93 10.47
CA VAL A 163 19.99 8.06 10.74
C VAL A 163 20.80 7.21 9.77
N TRP A 164 20.37 5.95 9.56
CA TRP A 164 21.01 5.04 8.61
C TRP A 164 20.98 5.59 7.18
N SER A 165 19.81 6.04 6.71
CA SER A 165 19.65 6.59 5.36
C SER A 165 20.50 7.83 5.12
N LEU A 166 20.62 8.72 6.12
CA LEU A 166 21.52 9.87 6.06
C LEU A 166 22.98 9.42 5.97
N MET A 167 23.40 8.44 6.79
CA MET A 167 24.76 7.89 6.73
C MET A 167 25.08 7.29 5.36
N VAL A 168 24.16 6.49 4.82
CA VAL A 168 24.31 5.87 3.50
C VAL A 168 24.38 6.93 2.39
N GLY A 169 23.48 7.91 2.42
CA GLY A 169 23.42 8.98 1.42
C GLY A 169 24.68 9.88 1.42
N PHE A 170 25.20 10.24 2.61
CA PHE A 170 26.39 11.10 2.73
C PHE A 170 27.70 10.37 2.48
N PHE A 171 27.87 9.17 3.04
CA PHE A 171 29.19 8.54 3.10
C PHE A 171 29.38 7.39 2.10
N ILE A 172 28.32 6.64 1.78
CA ILE A 172 28.39 5.46 0.90
C ILE A 172 28.09 5.86 -0.54
N TYR A 173 26.88 6.34 -0.80
CA TYR A 173 26.50 6.75 -2.17
C TYR A 173 27.03 8.13 -2.55
N LYS A 174 27.27 9.00 -1.57
CA LYS A 174 27.78 10.38 -1.77
C LYS A 174 26.93 11.21 -2.70
N GLU A 175 25.65 10.90 -2.75
CA GLU A 175 24.64 11.58 -3.59
C GLU A 175 23.89 12.66 -2.82
N LEU A 176 24.03 12.72 -1.49
CA LEU A 176 23.32 13.65 -0.62
C LEU A 176 24.28 14.75 -0.15
N THR A 177 23.88 16.00 -0.39
CA THR A 177 24.53 17.19 0.17
C THR A 177 23.77 17.71 1.38
N LEU A 178 24.41 18.54 2.23
CA LEU A 178 23.73 19.16 3.37
C LEU A 178 22.54 20.03 2.97
N ILE A 179 22.63 20.69 1.82
CA ILE A 179 21.55 21.53 1.29
C ILE A 179 20.36 20.67 0.86
N GLU A 180 20.61 19.57 0.17
CA GLU A 180 19.56 18.62 -0.23
C GLU A 180 18.94 17.95 1.00
N ALA A 181 19.73 17.55 1.99
CA ALA A 181 19.21 17.01 3.24
C ALA A 181 18.30 18.01 3.96
N TRP A 182 18.65 19.31 3.94
CA TRP A 182 17.80 20.36 4.48
C TRP A 182 16.47 20.48 3.71
N HIS A 183 16.50 20.46 2.39
CA HIS A 183 15.28 20.50 1.57
C HIS A 183 14.41 19.26 1.75
N VAL A 184 15.01 18.07 1.97
CA VAL A 184 14.25 16.85 2.31
C VAL A 184 13.57 17.02 3.67
N LEU A 185 14.29 17.55 4.67
CA LEU A 185 13.72 17.81 5.99
C LEU A 185 12.57 18.84 5.93
N GLU A 186 12.73 19.91 5.18
CA GLU A 186 11.68 20.94 5.01
C GLU A 186 10.41 20.33 4.38
N ARG A 187 10.55 19.52 3.35
CA ARG A 187 9.42 18.78 2.74
C ARG A 187 8.78 17.80 3.72
N ALA A 188 9.59 17.08 4.49
CA ALA A 188 9.09 16.16 5.51
C ALA A 188 8.30 16.88 6.60
N LEU A 189 8.76 18.05 7.05
CA LEU A 189 8.05 18.91 8.02
C LEU A 189 6.71 19.40 7.47
N GLY A 190 6.66 19.77 6.19
CA GLY A 190 5.40 20.14 5.52
C GLY A 190 4.39 18.99 5.53
N THR A 191 4.82 17.79 5.17
CA THR A 191 3.98 16.59 5.23
C THR A 191 3.54 16.28 6.66
N LEU A 192 4.46 16.35 7.63
CA LEU A 192 4.15 16.12 9.04
C LEU A 192 3.10 17.13 9.56
N ALA A 193 3.19 18.41 9.20
CA ALA A 193 2.22 19.41 9.59
C ALA A 193 0.81 19.07 9.09
N ILE A 194 0.67 18.63 7.84
CA ILE A 194 -0.62 18.20 7.28
C ILE A 194 -1.17 17.00 8.06
N VAL A 195 -0.34 15.98 8.31
CA VAL A 195 -0.75 14.78 9.05
C VAL A 195 -1.16 15.13 10.49
N MET A 196 -0.42 16.02 11.18
CA MET A 196 -0.75 16.45 12.54
C MET A 196 -2.07 17.22 12.61
N ILE A 197 -2.36 18.08 11.62
CA ILE A 197 -3.66 18.77 11.52
C ILE A 197 -4.78 17.76 11.28
N LEU A 198 -4.59 16.79 10.38
CA LEU A 198 -5.57 15.74 10.12
C LEU A 198 -5.84 14.90 11.38
N ILE A 199 -4.81 14.48 12.09
CA ILE A 199 -4.97 13.71 13.35
C ILE A 199 -5.75 14.55 14.37
N SER A 200 -5.36 15.81 14.58
CA SER A 200 -5.98 16.68 15.57
C SER A 200 -7.47 16.93 15.26
N THR A 201 -7.80 17.26 14.02
CA THR A 201 -9.19 17.48 13.59
C THR A 201 -10.01 16.21 13.63
N SER A 202 -9.43 15.07 13.24
CA SER A 202 -10.10 13.75 13.28
C SER A 202 -10.37 13.27 14.70
N GLN A 203 -9.50 13.59 15.67
CA GLN A 203 -9.74 13.30 17.09
C GLN A 203 -10.98 14.04 17.61
N VAL A 204 -11.09 15.32 17.30
CA VAL A 204 -12.26 16.13 17.68
C VAL A 204 -13.53 15.58 17.00
N PHE A 205 -13.45 15.27 15.72
CA PHE A 205 -14.55 14.69 14.97
C PHE A 205 -14.95 13.31 15.50
N GLY A 206 -13.99 12.43 15.79
CA GLY A 206 -14.24 11.11 16.40
C GLY A 206 -14.91 11.21 17.77
N TRP A 207 -14.47 12.18 18.61
CA TRP A 207 -15.13 12.45 19.88
C TRP A 207 -16.59 12.90 19.68
N LEU A 208 -16.85 13.80 18.75
CA LEU A 208 -18.20 14.27 18.42
C LEU A 208 -19.08 13.12 17.92
N LEU A 209 -18.58 12.28 17.04
CA LEU A 209 -19.31 11.10 16.55
C LEU A 209 -19.68 10.15 17.69
N THR A 210 -18.74 9.91 18.61
CA THR A 210 -18.98 9.07 19.79
C THR A 210 -20.00 9.69 20.72
N TYR A 211 -19.93 11.00 20.96
CA TYR A 211 -20.91 11.74 21.75
C TYR A 211 -22.32 11.67 21.16
N LEU A 212 -22.44 11.75 19.84
CA LEU A 212 -23.70 11.63 19.11
C LEU A 212 -24.15 10.17 18.91
N GLN A 213 -23.40 9.19 19.45
CA GLN A 213 -23.67 7.75 19.32
C GLN A 213 -23.76 7.28 17.83
N MET A 214 -23.12 8.00 16.93
CA MET A 214 -23.15 7.69 15.49
C MET A 214 -22.62 6.28 15.17
N PRO A 215 -21.52 5.77 15.78
CA PRO A 215 -21.06 4.41 15.54
C PRO A 215 -22.15 3.37 15.85
N GLN A 216 -22.88 3.56 16.96
CA GLN A 216 -23.98 2.67 17.38
C GLN A 216 -25.14 2.74 16.38
N MET A 217 -25.55 3.94 15.99
CA MET A 217 -26.64 4.11 15.00
C MET A 217 -26.31 3.45 13.65
N ILE A 218 -25.07 3.58 13.19
CA ILE A 218 -24.61 2.95 11.95
C ILE A 218 -24.53 1.42 12.14
N ALA A 219 -24.04 0.94 13.28
CA ALA A 219 -24.00 -0.48 13.60
C ALA A 219 -25.42 -1.08 13.61
N ASP A 220 -26.35 -0.44 14.30
CA ASP A 220 -27.76 -0.88 14.37
C ASP A 220 -28.42 -0.89 12.99
N ALA A 221 -28.13 0.11 12.15
CA ALA A 221 -28.63 0.16 10.79
C ALA A 221 -28.08 -1.01 9.93
N ILE A 222 -26.80 -1.31 10.04
CA ILE A 222 -26.16 -2.42 9.28
C ILE A 222 -26.63 -3.78 9.82
N LEU A 223 -26.65 -3.96 11.14
CA LEU A 223 -27.10 -5.19 11.79
C LEU A 223 -28.61 -5.42 11.62
N GLY A 224 -29.39 -4.33 11.47
CA GLY A 224 -30.80 -4.40 11.12
C GLY A 224 -31.06 -4.88 9.69
N LEU A 225 -30.09 -4.68 8.78
CA LEU A 225 -30.18 -5.19 7.40
C LEU A 225 -29.87 -6.70 7.33
N THR A 226 -28.91 -7.16 8.11
CA THR A 226 -28.47 -8.56 8.10
C THR A 226 -27.70 -8.93 9.35
N SER A 227 -27.91 -10.17 9.81
CA SER A 227 -27.10 -10.81 10.87
C SER A 227 -26.00 -11.73 10.29
N ASN A 228 -25.93 -11.86 8.95
CA ASN A 228 -24.92 -12.67 8.31
C ASN A 228 -23.58 -11.96 8.30
N LYS A 229 -22.57 -12.51 9.00
CA LYS A 229 -21.22 -11.95 9.09
C LYS A 229 -20.58 -11.66 7.71
N TYR A 230 -20.78 -12.52 6.74
CA TYR A 230 -20.21 -12.33 5.41
C TYR A 230 -20.86 -11.16 4.66
N ALA A 231 -22.16 -10.96 4.85
CA ALA A 231 -22.86 -9.81 4.27
C ALA A 231 -22.43 -8.51 4.96
N ILE A 232 -22.21 -8.51 6.27
CA ILE A 232 -21.67 -7.34 7.00
C ILE A 232 -20.28 -6.98 6.45
N MET A 233 -19.38 -7.95 6.30
CA MET A 233 -18.03 -7.73 5.73
C MET A 233 -18.11 -7.15 4.30
N LEU A 234 -19.06 -7.62 3.48
CA LEU A 234 -19.26 -7.08 2.14
C LEU A 234 -19.75 -5.62 2.18
N ILE A 235 -20.71 -5.31 3.05
CA ILE A 235 -21.22 -3.95 3.22
C ILE A 235 -20.10 -3.02 3.67
N LEU A 236 -19.27 -3.43 4.63
CA LEU A 236 -18.09 -2.66 5.06
C LEU A 236 -17.12 -2.42 3.90
N ASN A 237 -16.85 -3.45 3.09
CA ASN A 237 -16.01 -3.29 1.90
C ASN A 237 -16.59 -2.29 0.89
N LEU A 238 -17.88 -2.31 0.63
CA LEU A 238 -18.53 -1.36 -0.28
C LEU A 238 -18.47 0.08 0.25
N ILE A 239 -18.71 0.27 1.55
CA ILE A 239 -18.60 1.58 2.19
C ILE A 239 -17.17 2.11 2.09
N MET A 240 -16.17 1.29 2.45
CA MET A 240 -14.77 1.69 2.40
C MET A 240 -14.31 1.99 0.97
N LEU A 241 -14.72 1.17 0.00
CA LEU A 241 -14.40 1.41 -1.41
C LEU A 241 -14.98 2.74 -1.88
N PHE A 242 -16.25 3.01 -1.57
CA PHE A 242 -16.91 4.27 -1.93
C PHE A 242 -16.21 5.47 -1.29
N LEU A 243 -15.87 5.40 -0.01
CA LEU A 243 -15.13 6.47 0.67
C LEU A 243 -13.74 6.68 0.04
N GLY A 244 -13.01 5.59 -0.24
CA GLY A 244 -11.69 5.62 -0.85
C GLY A 244 -11.64 6.21 -2.26
N MET A 245 -12.76 6.16 -2.99
CA MET A 245 -12.90 6.80 -4.31
C MET A 245 -12.99 8.33 -4.23
N ILE A 246 -13.37 8.89 -3.07
CA ILE A 246 -13.71 10.32 -2.94
C ILE A 246 -12.69 11.06 -2.07
N MET A 247 -12.15 10.42 -1.02
CA MET A 247 -11.35 11.05 0.01
C MET A 247 -9.94 10.47 0.07
N ASP A 248 -9.02 11.23 0.67
CA ASP A 248 -7.67 10.73 0.97
C ASP A 248 -7.72 9.58 1.98
N MET A 249 -6.86 8.58 1.76
CA MET A 249 -6.80 7.36 2.57
C MET A 249 -6.49 7.64 4.03
N SER A 250 -5.57 8.57 4.32
CA SER A 250 -5.16 8.90 5.68
C SER A 250 -6.33 9.50 6.47
N ALA A 251 -7.10 10.39 5.84
CA ALA A 251 -8.28 10.98 6.44
C ALA A 251 -9.36 9.92 6.73
N ILE A 252 -9.59 8.99 5.80
CA ILE A 252 -10.57 7.92 5.98
C ILE A 252 -10.15 7.00 7.13
N ILE A 253 -8.89 6.60 7.21
CA ILE A 253 -8.39 5.75 8.29
C ILE A 253 -8.67 6.41 9.64
N LEU A 254 -8.38 7.70 9.79
CA LEU A 254 -8.57 8.41 11.04
C LEU A 254 -10.05 8.57 11.44
N VAL A 255 -10.93 8.78 10.46
CA VAL A 255 -12.35 9.06 10.70
C VAL A 255 -13.20 7.79 10.72
N ALA A 256 -12.97 6.89 9.78
CA ALA A 256 -13.84 5.71 9.61
C ALA A 256 -13.45 4.54 10.53
N THR A 257 -12.19 4.41 10.95
CA THR A 257 -11.78 3.31 11.83
C THR A 257 -12.58 3.24 13.14
N PRO A 258 -12.77 4.34 13.91
CA PRO A 258 -13.55 4.29 15.14
C PRO A 258 -15.02 3.89 14.93
N ILE A 259 -15.54 4.09 13.73
CA ILE A 259 -16.93 3.79 13.37
C ILE A 259 -17.06 2.33 12.90
N LEU A 260 -16.19 1.93 11.94
CA LEU A 260 -16.32 0.67 11.23
C LEU A 260 -15.69 -0.51 11.98
N LEU A 261 -14.62 -0.27 12.78
CA LEU A 261 -13.93 -1.33 13.52
C LEU A 261 -14.83 -2.04 14.52
N PRO A 262 -15.64 -1.36 15.37
CA PRO A 262 -16.57 -2.06 16.27
C PRO A 262 -17.58 -2.94 15.51
N ILE A 263 -18.04 -2.49 14.34
CA ILE A 263 -18.97 -3.25 13.49
C ILE A 263 -18.27 -4.49 12.92
N ALA A 264 -17.04 -4.35 12.45
CA ALA A 264 -16.23 -5.46 11.95
C ALA A 264 -15.96 -6.50 13.07
N GLN A 265 -15.66 -6.05 14.29
CA GLN A 265 -15.47 -6.91 15.45
C GLN A 265 -16.74 -7.65 15.83
N SER A 266 -17.90 -7.01 15.76
CA SER A 266 -19.21 -7.68 16.01
C SER A 266 -19.50 -8.77 14.97
N ALA A 267 -18.96 -8.64 13.75
CA ALA A 267 -18.99 -9.66 12.72
C ALA A 267 -17.89 -10.74 12.87
N GLY A 268 -17.07 -10.67 13.93
CA GLY A 268 -16.02 -11.63 14.24
C GLY A 268 -14.69 -11.39 13.50
N MET A 269 -14.45 -10.18 12.97
CA MET A 269 -13.15 -9.82 12.40
C MET A 269 -12.16 -9.44 13.51
N ASP A 270 -10.93 -9.96 13.41
CA ASP A 270 -9.81 -9.49 14.23
C ASP A 270 -9.40 -8.07 13.85
N VAL A 271 -8.88 -7.30 14.81
CA VAL A 271 -8.44 -5.90 14.59
C VAL A 271 -7.36 -5.79 13.51
N VAL A 272 -6.39 -6.73 13.52
CA VAL A 272 -5.31 -6.78 12.50
C VAL A 272 -5.90 -7.13 11.13
N HIS A 273 -6.78 -8.12 11.08
CA HIS A 273 -7.45 -8.54 9.86
C HIS A 273 -8.24 -7.38 9.23
N PHE A 274 -9.08 -6.71 10.00
CA PHE A 274 -9.84 -5.57 9.51
C PHE A 274 -8.93 -4.43 9.02
N GLY A 275 -7.83 -4.14 9.74
CA GLY A 275 -6.86 -3.12 9.34
C GLY A 275 -6.24 -3.39 7.97
N VAL A 276 -5.81 -4.62 7.71
CA VAL A 276 -5.24 -5.01 6.41
C VAL A 276 -6.28 -4.94 5.30
N VAL A 277 -7.52 -5.42 5.56
CA VAL A 277 -8.64 -5.31 4.61
C VAL A 277 -8.95 -3.85 4.30
N MET A 278 -9.03 -2.99 5.31
CA MET A 278 -9.29 -1.56 5.16
C MET A 278 -8.21 -0.89 4.30
N ILE A 279 -6.94 -1.15 4.57
CA ILE A 279 -5.82 -0.55 3.85
C ILE A 279 -5.83 -0.98 2.38
N LEU A 280 -6.04 -2.27 2.08
CA LEU A 280 -6.15 -2.74 0.70
C LEU A 280 -7.36 -2.13 -0.01
N ASN A 281 -8.50 -2.10 0.65
CA ASN A 281 -9.75 -1.57 0.09
C ASN A 281 -9.63 -0.09 -0.27
N LEU A 282 -9.12 0.72 0.66
CA LEU A 282 -8.88 2.14 0.43
C LEU A 282 -7.81 2.37 -0.64
N GLY A 283 -6.77 1.50 -0.69
CA GLY A 283 -5.76 1.52 -1.75
C GLY A 283 -6.36 1.27 -3.14
N ILE A 284 -7.34 0.38 -3.27
CA ILE A 284 -8.11 0.20 -4.50
C ILE A 284 -8.93 1.46 -4.80
N GLY A 285 -9.51 2.09 -3.77
CA GLY A 285 -10.22 3.36 -3.90
C GLY A 285 -9.35 4.47 -4.48
N LEU A 286 -8.08 4.58 -4.07
CA LEU A 286 -7.13 5.60 -4.55
C LEU A 286 -6.86 5.55 -6.07
N ILE A 287 -7.09 4.43 -6.71
CA ILE A 287 -6.94 4.27 -8.17
C ILE A 287 -8.28 4.22 -8.91
N THR A 288 -9.40 4.32 -8.18
CA THR A 288 -10.74 4.17 -8.74
C THR A 288 -11.41 5.54 -8.90
N PRO A 289 -12.04 5.85 -10.06
CA PRO A 289 -12.77 7.09 -10.23
C PRO A 289 -13.96 7.16 -9.23
N PRO A 290 -14.47 8.37 -8.84
CA PRO A 290 -14.34 9.65 -9.55
C PRO A 290 -13.09 10.47 -9.19
N VAL A 291 -12.54 10.38 -7.99
CA VAL A 291 -11.36 11.16 -7.61
C VAL A 291 -10.10 10.32 -7.81
N GLY A 292 -9.82 9.38 -6.89
CA GLY A 292 -8.64 8.51 -7.00
C GLY A 292 -7.31 9.26 -6.98
N GLY A 293 -6.74 9.53 -5.82
CA GLY A 293 -5.50 10.31 -5.69
C GLY A 293 -4.34 9.78 -6.55
N THR A 294 -4.15 8.47 -6.56
CA THR A 294 -3.11 7.82 -7.38
C THR A 294 -3.44 7.89 -8.88
N LEU A 295 -4.73 7.88 -9.25
CA LEU A 295 -5.16 8.01 -10.64
C LEU A 295 -4.77 9.38 -11.23
N PHE A 296 -4.90 10.46 -10.45
CA PHE A 296 -4.43 11.79 -10.86
C PHE A 296 -2.91 11.83 -11.03
N VAL A 297 -2.16 11.21 -10.13
CA VAL A 297 -0.70 11.14 -10.23
C VAL A 297 -0.28 10.33 -11.46
N GLY A 298 -0.91 9.18 -11.73
CA GLY A 298 -0.65 8.38 -12.93
C GLY A 298 -0.95 9.14 -14.22
N SER A 299 -2.04 9.91 -14.26
CA SER A 299 -2.37 10.79 -15.38
C SER A 299 -1.32 11.90 -15.58
N ALA A 300 -0.88 12.53 -14.49
CA ALA A 300 0.12 13.60 -14.54
C ALA A 300 1.49 13.08 -15.03
N VAL A 301 1.94 11.92 -14.55
CA VAL A 301 3.22 11.32 -14.91
C VAL A 301 3.25 10.82 -16.36
N SER A 302 2.14 10.19 -16.80
CA SER A 302 2.05 9.63 -18.15
C SER A 302 1.62 10.63 -19.21
N GLY A 303 1.00 11.75 -18.82
CA GLY A 303 0.38 12.71 -19.74
C GLY A 303 -0.92 12.19 -20.38
N ILE A 304 -1.47 11.06 -19.91
CA ILE A 304 -2.67 10.44 -20.47
C ILE A 304 -3.91 10.95 -19.70
N PRO A 305 -4.98 11.38 -20.40
CA PRO A 305 -6.21 11.80 -19.74
C PRO A 305 -6.82 10.67 -18.90
N ILE A 306 -7.39 11.03 -17.73
CA ILE A 306 -7.96 10.10 -16.75
C ILE A 306 -9.05 9.23 -17.40
N GLU A 307 -9.88 9.80 -18.26
CA GLU A 307 -10.97 9.10 -18.94
C GLU A 307 -10.46 7.94 -19.81
N ARG A 308 -9.27 8.09 -20.40
CA ARG A 308 -8.63 7.05 -21.21
C ARG A 308 -8.04 5.96 -20.32
N LEU A 309 -7.42 6.32 -19.21
CA LEU A 309 -6.90 5.38 -18.21
C LEU A 309 -8.04 4.53 -17.61
N CYS A 310 -9.13 5.16 -17.22
CA CYS A 310 -10.30 4.49 -16.63
C CYS A 310 -10.89 3.41 -17.55
N LYS A 311 -10.90 3.63 -18.86
CA LYS A 311 -11.44 2.65 -19.83
C LYS A 311 -10.69 1.33 -19.85
N THR A 312 -9.41 1.33 -19.53
CA THR A 312 -8.56 0.13 -19.55
C THR A 312 -8.26 -0.42 -18.17
N LEU A 313 -8.48 0.37 -17.12
CA LEU A 313 -8.19 0.03 -15.72
C LEU A 313 -9.07 -1.11 -15.17
N TRP A 314 -10.28 -1.29 -15.69
CA TRP A 314 -11.28 -2.23 -15.18
C TRP A 314 -10.77 -3.66 -14.96
N HIS A 315 -9.96 -4.18 -15.87
CA HIS A 315 -9.46 -5.53 -15.76
C HIS A 315 -8.55 -5.71 -14.53
N GLN A 316 -7.69 -4.72 -14.29
CA GLN A 316 -6.77 -4.74 -13.14
C GLN A 316 -7.52 -4.50 -11.83
N LEU A 317 -8.53 -3.60 -11.82
CA LEU A 317 -9.40 -3.40 -10.67
C LEU A 317 -10.14 -4.68 -10.28
N LEU A 318 -10.68 -5.43 -11.25
CA LEU A 318 -11.34 -6.70 -10.97
C LEU A 318 -10.39 -7.72 -10.33
N VAL A 319 -9.15 -7.79 -10.79
CA VAL A 319 -8.11 -8.63 -10.19
C VAL A 319 -7.88 -8.24 -8.73
N MET A 320 -7.72 -6.93 -8.46
CA MET A 320 -7.49 -6.42 -7.10
C MET A 320 -8.69 -6.64 -6.18
N VAL A 321 -9.91 -6.40 -6.68
CA VAL A 321 -11.15 -6.69 -5.94
C VAL A 321 -11.27 -8.18 -5.64
N GLY A 322 -10.88 -9.04 -6.58
CA GLY A 322 -10.81 -10.49 -6.33
C GLY A 322 -9.88 -10.84 -5.18
N VAL A 323 -8.67 -10.27 -5.14
CA VAL A 323 -7.72 -10.43 -4.02
C VAL A 323 -8.31 -9.86 -2.72
N LEU A 324 -8.93 -8.67 -2.76
CA LEU A 324 -9.59 -8.08 -1.60
C LEU A 324 -10.66 -9.00 -1.00
N LEU A 325 -11.51 -9.59 -1.84
CA LEU A 325 -12.55 -10.52 -1.37
C LEU A 325 -11.95 -11.78 -0.75
N VAL A 326 -10.92 -12.35 -1.37
CA VAL A 326 -10.20 -13.50 -0.80
C VAL A 326 -9.63 -13.15 0.57
N ILE A 327 -8.93 -12.03 0.70
CA ILE A 327 -8.35 -11.57 1.97
C ILE A 327 -9.44 -11.28 3.02
N THR A 328 -10.58 -10.73 2.60
CA THR A 328 -11.70 -10.43 3.49
C THR A 328 -12.32 -11.70 4.08
N TYR A 329 -12.50 -12.73 3.26
CA TYR A 329 -13.23 -13.95 3.67
C TYR A 329 -12.33 -15.09 4.15
N VAL A 330 -11.01 -14.98 3.96
CA VAL A 330 -10.02 -15.96 4.40
C VAL A 330 -9.04 -15.29 5.38
N PRO A 331 -9.42 -15.13 6.66
CA PRO A 331 -8.61 -14.42 7.65
C PRO A 331 -7.24 -15.07 7.88
N GLU A 332 -7.12 -16.37 7.61
CA GLU A 332 -5.87 -17.13 7.76
C GLU A 332 -4.74 -16.53 6.92
N ILE A 333 -5.03 -15.95 5.75
CA ILE A 333 -4.03 -15.32 4.87
C ILE A 333 -3.37 -14.12 5.57
N VAL A 334 -4.16 -13.34 6.31
CA VAL A 334 -3.67 -12.18 7.06
C VAL A 334 -3.04 -12.60 8.38
N MET A 335 -3.72 -13.50 9.10
CA MET A 335 -3.37 -13.83 10.48
C MET A 335 -2.27 -14.90 10.60
N PHE A 336 -1.85 -15.55 9.51
CA PHE A 336 -0.85 -16.62 9.51
C PHE A 336 0.49 -16.15 10.11
N LEU A 337 1.11 -15.10 9.55
CA LEU A 337 2.38 -14.58 10.06
C LEU A 337 2.26 -13.94 11.45
N PRO A 338 1.25 -13.10 11.73
CA PRO A 338 1.06 -12.57 13.09
C PRO A 338 0.96 -13.65 14.16
N ASN A 339 0.21 -14.71 13.92
CA ASN A 339 0.03 -15.79 14.89
C ASN A 339 1.25 -16.70 15.00
N LEU A 340 2.03 -16.86 13.91
CA LEU A 340 3.25 -17.66 13.90
C LEU A 340 4.41 -16.97 14.64
N ILE A 341 4.61 -15.67 14.42
CA ILE A 341 5.79 -14.93 14.88
C ILE A 341 5.50 -14.17 16.19
N MET A 342 4.28 -13.64 16.35
CA MET A 342 3.86 -12.86 17.52
C MET A 342 2.50 -13.39 18.04
N PRO A 343 2.45 -14.61 18.59
CA PRO A 343 1.20 -15.15 19.15
C PRO A 343 0.66 -14.24 20.24
N LEU A 344 -0.66 -14.16 20.38
CA LEU A 344 -1.31 -13.56 21.54
C LEU A 344 -1.21 -14.58 22.67
N ASN A 345 -0.51 -14.23 23.74
CA ASN A 345 -0.44 -15.02 24.98
C ASN A 345 -1.75 -14.98 25.72
#